data_afba8d403a05a1ee09e85e0703e958e7
#
_entry.id   afba8d403a05a1ee09e85e0703e958e7
#
_cell.length_a   1.000
_cell.length_b   1.000
_cell.length_c   1.000
_cell.angle_alpha   90.00
_cell.angle_beta   90.00
_cell.angle_gamma   90.00
#
_symmetry.space_group_name_H-M   'P 1'
#
loop_
_entity.id
_entity.type
_entity.pdbx_description
1 polymer ?
#
loop_
_entity_poly.entity_id
_entity_poly.type
_entity_poly.pdbx_seq_one_letter_code
_entity_poly.pdbx_strand_id
1 'polypeptide(L)'
;MTEEKMRQLKDLNKEIKDLQERIYNIKGGVVYDTVKGSSPRKPYAVHTIKIIGAKDRVKEKQKLEIIWRKKLKILQLVKMQIEEYILTIPDSKTRQVLSHKYIDNLTYKQIAEHMGISVSTVKRIYSEWRKNELD
;
A
#
# COMPACT_ATOMS: atom_id res chain seq x y z
N MET A 1 10.03 9.20 -16.21
CA MET A 1 9.48 8.10 -15.40
C MET A 1 9.07 6.95 -16.31
N THR A 2 9.42 5.74 -15.97
CA THR A 2 9.16 4.58 -16.83
C THR A 2 7.80 3.94 -16.54
N GLU A 3 7.25 3.25 -17.53
CA GLU A 3 6.02 2.47 -17.37
C GLU A 3 6.13 1.46 -16.22
N GLU A 4 7.30 0.86 -16.05
CA GLU A 4 7.57 -0.08 -14.95
C GLU A 4 7.30 0.52 -13.58
N LYS A 5 7.77 1.75 -13.36
CA LYS A 5 7.52 2.44 -12.09
C LYS A 5 6.04 2.69 -11.87
N MET A 6 5.32 3.00 -12.94
CA MET A 6 3.88 3.23 -12.85
C MET A 6 3.11 1.94 -12.57
N ARG A 7 3.54 0.82 -13.14
CA ARG A 7 2.95 -0.49 -12.83
C ARG A 7 3.12 -0.87 -11.37
N GLN A 8 4.22 -0.46 -10.76
CA GLN A 8 4.47 -0.70 -9.34
C GLN A 8 3.48 0.02 -8.43
N LEU A 9 2.81 1.05 -8.91
CA LEU A 9 1.89 1.82 -8.07
C LEU A 9 0.78 0.97 -7.48
N LYS A 10 0.25 0.02 -8.23
CA LYS A 10 -0.77 -0.91 -7.73
C LYS A 10 -0.22 -1.74 -6.57
N ASP A 11 0.97 -2.28 -6.75
CA ASP A 11 1.63 -3.08 -5.72
C ASP A 11 2.02 -2.23 -4.51
N LEU A 12 2.47 -1.00 -4.75
CA LEU A 12 2.76 -0.04 -3.69
C LEU A 12 1.54 0.29 -2.84
N ASN A 13 0.39 0.51 -3.48
CA ASN A 13 -0.84 0.78 -2.76
C ASN A 13 -1.23 -0.39 -1.85
N LYS A 14 -1.09 -1.61 -2.34
CA LYS A 14 -1.34 -2.82 -1.55
C LYS A 14 -0.35 -2.95 -0.40
N GLU A 15 0.92 -2.74 -0.67
CA GLU A 15 1.98 -2.81 0.35
C GLU A 15 1.78 -1.76 1.45
N ILE A 16 1.42 -0.54 1.07
CA ILE A 16 1.10 0.54 2.01
C ILE A 16 -0.06 0.13 2.92
N LYS A 17 -1.12 -0.41 2.32
CA LYS A 17 -2.29 -0.86 3.06
C LYS A 17 -1.94 -1.98 4.03
N ASP A 18 -1.17 -2.96 3.59
CA ASP A 18 -0.73 -4.08 4.41
C ASP A 18 0.14 -3.59 5.59
N LEU A 19 1.04 -2.64 5.35
CA LEU A 19 1.86 -2.07 6.41
C LEU A 19 1.04 -1.28 7.42
N GLN A 20 0.06 -0.51 6.95
CA GLN A 20 -0.85 0.21 7.83
C GLN A 20 -1.63 -0.74 8.73
N GLU A 21 -2.12 -1.83 8.18
CA GLU A 21 -2.81 -2.87 8.96
C GLU A 21 -1.89 -3.53 9.98
N ARG A 22 -0.66 -3.85 9.59
CA ARG A 22 0.33 -4.43 10.51
C ARG A 22 0.65 -3.51 11.66
N ILE A 23 0.86 -2.23 11.39
CA ILE A 23 1.11 -1.22 12.42
C ILE A 23 -0.07 -1.12 13.38
N TYR A 24 -1.27 -1.08 12.83
CA TYR A 24 -2.50 -1.04 13.62
C TYR A 24 -2.63 -2.28 14.51
N ASN A 25 -2.41 -3.46 13.95
CA ASN A 25 -2.53 -4.73 14.69
C ASN A 25 -1.49 -4.86 15.78
N ILE A 26 -0.29 -4.33 15.59
CA ILE A 26 0.74 -4.34 16.63
C ILE A 26 0.28 -3.60 17.86
N LYS A 27 -0.35 -2.43 17.70
CA LYS A 27 -0.85 -1.65 18.82
C LYS A 27 -1.98 -2.34 19.58
N GLY A 28 -2.91 -2.92 18.84
CA GLY A 28 -4.08 -3.58 19.42
C GLY A 28 -3.81 -5.02 19.85
N GLY A 29 -3.04 -5.75 19.05
CA GLY A 29 -2.83 -7.19 19.23
C GLY A 29 -2.04 -7.58 20.45
N VAL A 30 -1.16 -6.70 20.95
CA VAL A 30 -0.32 -7.01 22.11
C VAL A 30 -1.17 -7.23 23.35
N VAL A 31 -2.08 -6.33 23.62
CA VAL A 31 -2.94 -6.40 24.80
C VAL A 31 -3.92 -7.56 24.68
N TYR A 32 -4.47 -7.73 23.49
CA TYR A 32 -5.50 -8.74 23.26
C TYR A 32 -4.96 -10.16 23.37
N ASP A 33 -3.85 -10.44 22.73
CA ASP A 33 -3.23 -11.76 22.74
C ASP A 33 -2.73 -12.12 24.13
N THR A 34 -2.23 -11.16 24.88
CA THR A 34 -1.78 -11.38 26.25
C THR A 34 -2.93 -11.79 27.16
N VAL A 35 -4.08 -11.14 27.01
CA VAL A 35 -5.28 -11.48 27.79
C VAL A 35 -5.76 -12.88 27.43
N LYS A 36 -5.85 -13.20 26.15
CA LYS A 36 -6.28 -14.53 25.72
C LYS A 36 -5.29 -15.62 26.07
N GLY A 37 -4.01 -15.34 25.93
CA GLY A 37 -2.96 -16.30 26.22
C GLY A 37 -2.80 -16.61 27.68
N SER A 38 -3.19 -15.71 28.55
CA SER A 38 -3.06 -15.89 29.99
C SER A 38 -4.29 -16.55 30.61
N SER A 39 -5.32 -16.80 29.81
CA SER A 39 -6.50 -17.40 30.41
C SER A 39 -6.25 -18.87 30.77
N PRO A 40 -6.97 -19.38 31.48
CA PRO A 40 -7.09 -19.94 32.80
C PRO A 40 -6.55 -21.35 32.98
N ARG A 41 -5.79 -21.84 32.07
CA ARG A 41 -5.41 -23.26 32.13
C ARG A 41 -4.14 -23.59 32.84
N LYS A 42 -3.39 -22.59 33.33
CA LYS A 42 -1.98 -22.88 33.54
C LYS A 42 -1.45 -22.49 34.87
N PRO A 43 -0.58 -23.34 35.43
CA PRO A 43 0.09 -23.06 36.67
C PRO A 43 0.91 -21.79 36.64
N TYR A 44 1.18 -21.28 37.80
CA TYR A 44 1.84 -20.01 38.01
C TYR A 44 3.22 -19.87 37.40
N ALA A 45 3.97 -20.94 37.23
CA ALA A 45 5.28 -20.92 36.60
C ALA A 45 5.25 -20.40 35.15
N VAL A 46 4.24 -20.81 34.43
CA VAL A 46 4.05 -20.36 33.03
C VAL A 46 3.68 -18.89 33.01
N HIS A 47 2.95 -18.43 34.00
CA HIS A 47 2.55 -17.04 34.14
C HIS A 47 3.76 -16.11 34.27
N THR A 48 4.71 -16.49 35.14
CA THR A 48 5.93 -15.72 35.37
C THR A 48 6.79 -15.61 34.11
N ILE A 49 6.94 -16.72 33.39
CA ILE A 49 7.69 -16.74 32.11
C ILE A 49 7.05 -15.82 31.08
N LYS A 50 5.71 -15.80 31.01
CA LYS A 50 5.00 -14.93 30.07
C LYS A 50 5.20 -13.45 30.41
N ILE A 51 5.27 -13.08 31.65
CA ILE A 51 5.49 -11.69 32.06
C ILE A 51 6.86 -11.20 31.58
N ILE A 52 7.91 -11.99 31.73
CA ILE A 52 9.25 -11.67 31.25
C ILE A 52 9.28 -11.59 29.74
N GLY A 53 8.69 -12.57 29.05
CA GLY A 53 8.58 -12.60 27.62
C GLY A 53 7.75 -11.45 27.06
N ALA A 54 6.75 -10.97 27.78
CA ALA A 54 5.93 -9.84 27.36
C ALA A 54 6.73 -8.54 27.28
N LYS A 55 7.63 -8.28 28.22
CA LYS A 55 8.48 -7.10 28.17
C LYS A 55 9.41 -7.10 26.96
N ASP A 56 10.03 -8.23 26.67
CA ASP A 56 10.90 -8.37 25.50
C ASP A 56 10.10 -8.26 24.19
N ARG A 57 8.91 -8.84 24.15
CA ARG A 57 8.01 -8.73 22.99
C ARG A 57 7.56 -7.29 22.74
N VAL A 58 7.29 -6.54 23.80
CA VAL A 58 6.91 -5.12 23.66
C VAL A 58 8.04 -4.33 23.02
N LYS A 59 9.28 -4.53 23.47
CA LYS A 59 10.43 -3.85 22.87
C LYS A 59 10.63 -4.24 21.41
N GLU A 60 10.53 -5.52 21.10
CA GLU A 60 10.64 -6.01 19.71
C GLU A 60 9.54 -5.43 18.83
N LYS A 61 8.30 -5.40 19.32
CA LYS A 61 7.17 -4.83 18.58
C LYS A 61 7.33 -3.34 18.36
N GLN A 62 7.85 -2.61 19.35
CA GLN A 62 8.14 -1.19 19.19
C GLN A 62 9.20 -0.94 18.12
N LYS A 63 10.25 -1.76 18.10
CA LYS A 63 11.28 -1.68 17.05
C LYS A 63 10.71 -1.96 15.67
N LEU A 64 9.86 -2.99 15.55
CA LEU A 64 9.19 -3.32 14.29
C LEU A 64 8.26 -2.20 13.85
N GLU A 65 7.51 -1.62 14.78
CA GLU A 65 6.63 -0.50 14.48
C GLU A 65 7.42 0.67 13.89
N ILE A 66 8.57 1.01 14.48
CA ILE A 66 9.42 2.09 13.97
C ILE A 66 9.92 1.79 12.57
N ILE A 67 10.39 0.56 12.33
CA ILE A 67 10.87 0.13 11.02
C ILE A 67 9.75 0.21 9.98
N TRP A 68 8.56 -0.28 10.32
CA TRP A 68 7.42 -0.28 9.41
C TRP A 68 6.92 1.14 9.12
N ARG A 69 6.91 2.03 10.11
CA ARG A 69 6.54 3.44 9.89
C ARG A 69 7.51 4.15 8.97
N LYS A 70 8.81 3.90 9.11
CA LYS A 70 9.82 4.43 8.20
C LYS A 70 9.62 3.94 6.78
N LYS A 71 9.37 2.64 6.63
CA LYS A 71 9.12 2.03 5.31
C LYS A 71 7.84 2.60 4.69
N LEU A 72 6.78 2.72 5.48
CA LEU A 72 5.52 3.31 5.04
C LEU A 72 5.72 4.71 4.50
N LYS A 73 6.48 5.53 5.20
CA LYS A 73 6.77 6.91 4.77
C LYS A 73 7.49 6.94 3.43
N ILE A 74 8.48 6.06 3.25
CA ILE A 74 9.23 5.96 1.98
C ILE A 74 8.29 5.56 0.84
N LEU A 75 7.44 4.57 1.06
CA LEU A 75 6.48 4.11 0.05
C LEU A 75 5.48 5.19 -0.32
N GLN A 76 5.00 5.94 0.66
CA GLN A 76 4.09 7.07 0.42
C GLN A 76 4.76 8.17 -0.41
N LEU A 77 6.05 8.43 -0.19
CA LEU A 77 6.79 9.38 -1.00
C LEU A 77 6.95 8.92 -2.44
N VAL A 78 7.24 7.64 -2.66
CA VAL A 78 7.31 7.07 -4.01
C VAL A 78 5.97 7.18 -4.72
N LYS A 79 4.90 6.84 -4.03
CA LYS A 79 3.53 6.98 -4.56
C LYS A 79 3.25 8.43 -4.98
N MET A 80 3.59 9.38 -4.12
CA MET A 80 3.39 10.79 -4.40
C MET A 80 4.15 11.23 -5.65
N GLN A 81 5.39 10.79 -5.82
CA GLN A 81 6.19 11.10 -7.01
C GLN A 81 5.52 10.61 -8.30
N ILE A 82 4.95 9.41 -8.27
CA ILE A 82 4.23 8.86 -9.42
C ILE A 82 2.97 9.67 -9.72
N GLU A 83 2.20 10.02 -8.70
CA GLU A 83 1.01 10.85 -8.84
C GLU A 83 1.35 12.23 -9.39
N GLU A 84 2.41 12.85 -8.90
CA GLU A 84 2.89 14.14 -9.42
C GLU A 84 3.28 14.05 -10.89
N TYR A 85 3.97 12.98 -11.28
CA TYR A 85 4.34 12.78 -12.67
C TYR A 85 3.09 12.71 -13.57
N ILE A 86 2.08 11.96 -13.16
CA ILE A 86 0.83 11.88 -13.92
C ILE A 86 0.21 13.27 -14.12
N LEU A 87 0.22 14.09 -13.08
CA LEU A 87 -0.33 15.44 -13.14
C LEU A 87 0.45 16.38 -14.06
N THR A 88 1.72 16.07 -14.34
CA THR A 88 2.53 16.89 -15.25
C THR A 88 2.27 16.59 -16.74
N ILE A 89 1.55 15.53 -17.06
CA ILE A 89 1.26 15.16 -18.43
C ILE A 89 0.33 16.24 -19.05
N PRO A 90 0.70 16.82 -20.21
CA PRO A 90 -0.05 17.95 -20.75
C PRO A 90 -1.42 17.59 -21.29
N ASP A 91 -1.62 16.41 -21.82
CA ASP A 91 -2.90 16.00 -22.37
C ASP A 91 -3.86 15.53 -21.30
N SER A 92 -5.02 16.20 -21.20
CA SER A 92 -6.01 15.89 -20.18
C SER A 92 -6.57 14.48 -20.25
N LYS A 93 -6.84 13.99 -21.45
CA LYS A 93 -7.38 12.63 -21.62
C LYS A 93 -6.36 11.58 -21.18
N THR A 94 -5.10 11.77 -21.54
CA THR A 94 -4.01 10.89 -21.12
C THR A 94 -3.87 10.90 -19.60
N ARG A 95 -3.90 12.08 -18.97
CA ARG A 95 -3.86 12.17 -17.50
C ARG A 95 -4.98 11.38 -16.85
N GLN A 96 -6.20 11.52 -17.36
CA GLN A 96 -7.36 10.82 -16.82
C GLN A 96 -7.24 9.31 -16.98
N VAL A 97 -6.84 8.84 -18.15
CA VAL A 97 -6.65 7.41 -18.41
C VAL A 97 -5.59 6.84 -17.45
N LEU A 98 -4.47 7.51 -17.30
CA LEU A 98 -3.39 7.03 -16.42
C LEU A 98 -3.79 7.10 -14.96
N SER A 99 -4.48 8.14 -14.54
CA SER A 99 -4.98 8.25 -13.18
C SER A 99 -5.95 7.13 -12.84
N HIS A 100 -6.90 6.86 -13.70
CA HIS A 100 -7.86 5.77 -13.48
C HIS A 100 -7.18 4.41 -13.50
N LYS A 101 -6.21 4.22 -14.39
CA LYS A 101 -5.53 2.94 -14.49
C LYS A 101 -4.60 2.66 -13.32
N TYR A 102 -3.78 3.61 -12.92
CA TYR A 102 -2.72 3.38 -11.94
C TYR A 102 -3.07 3.81 -10.52
N ILE A 103 -3.84 4.86 -10.35
CA ILE A 103 -4.24 5.33 -9.03
C ILE A 103 -5.52 4.60 -8.56
N ASP A 104 -6.54 4.57 -9.42
CA ASP A 104 -7.83 3.97 -9.08
C ASP A 104 -7.90 2.48 -9.38
N ASN A 105 -6.92 1.93 -10.09
CA ASN A 105 -6.83 0.50 -10.46
C ASN A 105 -8.04 0.00 -11.25
N LEU A 106 -8.57 0.84 -12.13
CA LEU A 106 -9.70 0.47 -12.97
C LEU A 106 -9.27 -0.32 -14.20
N THR A 107 -10.17 -1.19 -14.68
CA THR A 107 -9.97 -1.87 -15.95
C THR A 107 -10.25 -0.92 -17.11
N TYR A 108 -9.81 -1.27 -18.32
CA TYR A 108 -10.10 -0.45 -19.51
C TYR A 108 -11.59 -0.23 -19.71
N LYS A 109 -12.39 -1.23 -19.44
CA LYS A 109 -13.85 -1.12 -19.55
C LYS A 109 -14.41 -0.11 -18.55
N GLN A 110 -13.95 -0.17 -17.33
CA GLN A 110 -14.36 0.78 -16.29
C GLN A 110 -13.92 2.21 -16.60
N ILE A 111 -12.70 2.36 -17.11
CA ILE A 111 -12.18 3.67 -17.53
C ILE A 111 -13.05 4.24 -18.67
N ALA A 112 -13.36 3.41 -19.65
CA ALA A 112 -14.20 3.81 -20.78
C ALA A 112 -15.58 4.28 -20.31
N GLU A 113 -16.20 3.56 -19.40
CA GLU A 113 -17.49 3.94 -18.81
C GLU A 113 -17.39 5.25 -18.04
N HIS A 114 -16.33 5.41 -17.27
CA HIS A 114 -16.12 6.61 -16.45
C HIS A 114 -15.91 7.87 -17.29
N MET A 115 -15.16 7.73 -18.40
CA MET A 115 -14.84 8.84 -19.28
C MET A 115 -15.85 9.07 -20.41
N GLY A 116 -16.78 8.14 -20.59
CA GLY A 116 -17.78 8.24 -21.67
C GLY A 116 -17.19 8.04 -23.05
N ILE A 117 -16.16 7.22 -23.19
CA ILE A 117 -15.50 6.91 -24.46
C ILE A 117 -15.44 5.40 -24.67
N SER A 118 -15.05 4.96 -25.87
CA SER A 118 -14.93 3.53 -26.16
C SER A 118 -13.68 2.92 -25.55
N VAL A 119 -13.71 1.61 -25.30
CA VAL A 119 -12.55 0.86 -24.80
C VAL A 119 -11.37 0.96 -25.78
N SER A 120 -11.64 0.90 -27.08
CA SER A 120 -10.58 1.03 -28.09
C SER A 120 -9.91 2.40 -28.04
N THR A 121 -10.65 3.46 -27.74
CA THR A 121 -10.10 4.80 -27.55
C THR A 121 -9.19 4.86 -26.32
N VAL A 122 -9.61 4.25 -25.22
CA VAL A 122 -8.78 4.17 -24.00
C VAL A 122 -7.47 3.46 -24.30
N LYS A 123 -7.53 2.32 -24.96
CA LYS A 123 -6.33 1.55 -25.32
C LYS A 123 -5.41 2.33 -26.26
N ARG A 124 -5.98 3.07 -27.21
CA ARG A 124 -5.20 3.91 -28.10
C ARG A 124 -4.46 5.01 -27.36
N ILE A 125 -5.14 5.72 -26.47
CA ILE A 125 -4.54 6.79 -25.66
C ILE A 125 -3.38 6.23 -24.84
N TYR A 126 -3.59 5.10 -24.20
CA TYR A 126 -2.56 4.44 -23.40
C TYR A 126 -1.36 4.01 -24.26
N SER A 127 -1.61 3.43 -25.42
CA SER A 127 -0.56 2.99 -26.35
C SER A 127 0.27 4.15 -26.88
N GLU A 128 -0.37 5.26 -27.22
CA GLU A 128 0.31 6.48 -27.67
C GLU A 128 1.22 7.04 -26.57
N TRP A 129 0.72 7.13 -25.36
CA TRP A 129 1.53 7.57 -24.23
C TRP A 129 2.74 6.66 -24.03
N ARG A 130 2.52 5.35 -24.07
CA ARG A 130 3.57 4.35 -23.87
C ARG A 130 4.68 4.48 -24.92
N LYS A 131 4.32 4.70 -26.18
CA LYS A 131 5.28 4.92 -27.26
C LYS A 131 6.10 6.19 -27.03
N ASN A 132 5.46 7.26 -26.63
CA ASN A 132 6.13 8.54 -26.39
C ASN A 132 7.08 8.45 -25.20
N GLU A 133 6.73 7.68 -24.19
CA GLU A 133 7.55 7.50 -23.00
C GLU A 133 8.81 6.66 -23.29
N LEU A 134 8.73 5.73 -24.25
CA LEU A 134 9.86 4.90 -24.64
C LEU A 134 10.82 5.60 -25.60
N ASP A 135 10.36 6.63 -26.25
CA ASP A 135 11.16 7.45 -27.13
C ASP A 135 11.84 8.59 -26.37
#